data_449f92d0a7b5f0a8d5f4ed665fbf3b26
#
_entry.id   449f92d0a7b5f0a8d5f4ed665fbf3b26
#
_cell.length_a   1.000
_cell.length_b   1.000
_cell.length_c   1.000
_cell.angle_alpha   90.00
_cell.angle_beta   90.00
_cell.angle_gamma   90.00
#
_symmetry.space_group_name_H-M   'P 1'
#
loop_
_entity.id
_entity.type
_entity.pdbx_description
1 polymer ?
#
loop_
_entity_poly.entity_id
_entity_poly.type
_entity_poly.pdbx_seq_one_letter_code
_entity_poly.pdbx_strand_id
1 'polypeptide(L)'
;MQKVYFGLTALLQLAVVLQFYFAAVGAFSKPQSDSSYGLHSLNGMMIIPLLSILATIAAAIARVPGRAIGLAIAPLGLVVVQVLIIVIGKAFSDGDDTTPAALVIYGLHAINGLAIMAVAGANLRAARQQLSGAPA
;
A
#
# COMPACT_ATOMS: atom_id res chain seq x y z
N MET A 1 11.08 -7.25 -20.27
CA MET A 1 10.28 -7.44 -19.02
C MET A 1 10.82 -6.61 -17.84
N GLN A 2 12.14 -6.42 -17.64
CA GLN A 2 12.69 -5.59 -16.56
C GLN A 2 12.19 -4.14 -16.59
N LYS A 3 12.07 -3.51 -17.79
CA LYS A 3 11.49 -2.17 -17.92
C LYS A 3 10.02 -2.10 -17.50
N VAL A 4 9.24 -3.16 -17.80
CA VAL A 4 7.83 -3.26 -17.37
C VAL A 4 7.75 -3.40 -15.85
N TYR A 5 8.56 -4.30 -15.27
CA TYR A 5 8.66 -4.44 -13.81
C TYR A 5 9.01 -3.12 -13.14
N PHE A 6 10.03 -2.40 -13.62
CA PHE A 6 10.39 -1.09 -13.10
C PHE A 6 9.24 -0.07 -13.22
N GLY A 7 8.58 0.02 -14.38
CA GLY A 7 7.43 0.93 -14.56
C GLY A 7 6.29 0.64 -13.60
N LEU A 8 5.94 -0.64 -13.40
CA LEU A 8 4.90 -1.05 -12.46
C LEU A 8 5.27 -0.75 -11.01
N THR A 9 6.54 -0.95 -10.61
CA THR A 9 6.99 -0.59 -9.25
C THR A 9 7.01 0.92 -9.03
N ALA A 10 7.32 1.71 -10.05
CA ALA A 10 7.25 3.18 -9.98
C ALA A 10 5.80 3.65 -9.82
N LEU A 11 4.86 3.06 -10.59
CA LEU A 11 3.42 3.36 -10.45
C LEU A 11 2.89 2.93 -9.08
N LEU A 12 3.32 1.76 -8.57
CA LEU A 12 2.96 1.30 -7.23
C LEU A 12 3.45 2.28 -6.15
N GLN A 13 4.70 2.72 -6.24
CA GLN A 13 5.24 3.72 -5.30
C GLN A 13 4.45 5.03 -5.37
N LEU A 14 4.10 5.50 -6.56
CA LEU A 14 3.28 6.70 -6.74
C LEU A 14 1.87 6.51 -6.13
N ALA A 15 1.23 5.37 -6.38
CA ALA A 15 -0.08 5.06 -5.79
C ALA A 15 -0.04 5.05 -4.26
N VAL A 16 1.04 4.52 -3.66
CA VAL A 16 1.23 4.56 -2.20
C VAL A 16 1.46 5.98 -1.68
N VAL A 17 2.18 6.84 -2.40
CA VAL A 17 2.29 8.27 -2.03
C VAL A 17 0.93 8.96 -2.10
N LEU A 18 0.17 8.73 -3.17
CA LEU A 18 -1.18 9.28 -3.34
C LEU A 18 -2.16 8.77 -2.28
N GLN A 19 -1.93 7.58 -1.70
CA GLN A 19 -2.75 7.04 -0.62
C GLN A 19 -2.74 7.95 0.62
N PHE A 20 -1.57 8.50 0.98
CA PHE A 20 -1.46 9.46 2.08
C PHE A 20 -2.10 10.81 1.73
N TYR A 21 -1.96 11.26 0.49
CA TYR A 21 -2.63 12.46 0.02
C TYR A 21 -4.16 12.31 0.10
N PHE A 22 -4.72 11.20 -0.39
CA PHE A 22 -6.17 10.95 -0.32
C PHE A 22 -6.67 10.77 1.12
N ALA A 23 -5.84 10.19 2.02
CA ALA A 23 -6.16 10.14 3.44
C ALA A 23 -6.30 11.55 4.04
N ALA A 24 -5.36 12.45 3.73
CA ALA A 24 -5.41 13.84 4.18
C ALA A 24 -6.63 14.57 3.60
N VAL A 25 -6.91 14.42 2.29
CA VAL A 25 -8.11 14.99 1.65
C VAL A 25 -9.37 14.53 2.38
N GLY A 26 -9.51 13.22 2.66
CA GLY A 26 -10.64 12.68 3.41
C GLY A 26 -10.75 13.25 4.81
N ALA A 27 -9.61 13.35 5.54
CA ALA A 27 -9.59 13.84 6.91
C ALA A 27 -9.97 15.33 7.04
N PHE A 28 -9.57 16.16 6.05
CA PHE A 28 -9.83 17.61 6.06
C PHE A 28 -11.11 18.02 5.32
N SER A 29 -11.82 17.09 4.67
CA SER A 29 -13.11 17.37 4.02
C SER A 29 -14.18 17.80 5.04
N LYS A 30 -14.94 18.86 4.74
CA LYS A 30 -16.04 19.35 5.57
C LYS A 30 -17.29 19.63 4.70
N PRO A 31 -18.49 19.18 5.12
CA PRO A 31 -18.73 18.22 6.20
C PRO A 31 -18.12 16.87 5.88
N GLN A 32 -17.64 16.15 6.91
CA GLN A 32 -17.12 14.80 6.72
C GLN A 32 -18.27 13.80 6.52
N SER A 33 -18.12 12.93 5.54
CA SER A 33 -19.07 11.88 5.18
C SER A 33 -18.34 10.62 4.75
N ASP A 34 -19.04 9.51 4.60
CA ASP A 34 -18.44 8.25 4.13
C ASP A 34 -17.73 8.40 2.77
N SER A 35 -18.25 9.27 1.90
CA SER A 35 -17.64 9.56 0.59
C SER A 35 -16.34 10.35 0.68
N SER A 36 -16.04 11.01 1.81
CA SER A 36 -14.81 11.80 2.00
C SER A 36 -13.54 10.95 1.81
N TYR A 37 -13.61 9.65 2.13
CA TYR A 37 -12.51 8.70 1.95
C TYR A 37 -12.64 7.85 0.68
N GLY A 38 -13.54 8.16 -0.25
CA GLY A 38 -13.80 7.35 -1.44
C GLY A 38 -12.55 7.10 -2.29
N LEU A 39 -11.75 8.14 -2.57
CA LEU A 39 -10.50 8.00 -3.32
C LEU A 39 -9.44 7.21 -2.54
N HIS A 40 -9.35 7.42 -1.21
CA HIS A 40 -8.46 6.65 -0.35
C HIS A 40 -8.81 5.16 -0.39
N SER A 41 -10.10 4.83 -0.26
CA SER A 41 -10.58 3.45 -0.30
C SER A 41 -10.37 2.80 -1.67
N LEU A 42 -10.70 3.48 -2.76
CA LEU A 42 -10.51 3.00 -4.12
C LEU A 42 -9.02 2.70 -4.40
N ASN A 43 -8.15 3.64 -4.09
CA ASN A 43 -6.72 3.48 -4.31
C ASN A 43 -6.12 2.36 -3.44
N GLY A 44 -6.48 2.33 -2.15
CA GLY A 44 -5.97 1.34 -1.20
C GLY A 44 -6.46 -0.08 -1.43
N MET A 45 -7.73 -0.26 -1.79
CA MET A 45 -8.35 -1.59 -1.92
C MET A 45 -8.29 -2.15 -3.34
N MET A 46 -8.07 -1.33 -4.37
CA MET A 46 -8.05 -1.78 -5.77
C MET A 46 -6.73 -1.48 -6.46
N ILE A 47 -6.29 -0.21 -6.51
CA ILE A 47 -5.15 0.19 -7.33
C ILE A 47 -3.83 -0.39 -6.79
N ILE A 48 -3.56 -0.21 -5.49
CA ILE A 48 -2.32 -0.72 -4.86
C ILE A 48 -2.23 -2.25 -4.94
N PRO A 49 -3.27 -3.05 -4.59
CA PRO A 49 -3.27 -4.49 -4.78
C PRO A 49 -3.04 -4.92 -6.23
N LEU A 50 -3.75 -4.30 -7.17
CA LEU A 50 -3.62 -4.62 -8.60
C LEU A 50 -2.18 -4.37 -9.09
N LEU A 51 -1.60 -3.22 -8.77
CA LEU A 51 -0.23 -2.89 -9.14
C LEU A 51 0.79 -3.84 -8.49
N SER A 52 0.56 -4.25 -7.24
CA SER A 52 1.41 -5.24 -6.56
C SER A 52 1.38 -6.60 -7.25
N ILE A 53 0.20 -7.08 -7.65
CA ILE A 53 0.04 -8.33 -8.40
C ILE A 53 0.74 -8.24 -9.76
N LEU A 54 0.48 -7.17 -10.52
CA LEU A 54 1.08 -6.97 -11.84
C LEU A 54 2.61 -6.85 -11.76
N ALA A 55 3.13 -6.11 -10.75
CA ALA A 55 4.57 -6.01 -10.51
C ALA A 55 5.19 -7.37 -10.17
N THR A 56 4.50 -8.19 -9.37
CA THR A 56 4.93 -9.55 -9.01
C THR A 56 5.00 -10.46 -10.25
N ILE A 57 3.99 -10.43 -11.09
CA ILE A 57 3.95 -11.20 -12.35
C ILE A 57 5.09 -10.75 -13.26
N ALA A 58 5.28 -9.43 -13.44
CA ALA A 58 6.36 -8.89 -14.27
C ALA A 58 7.75 -9.25 -13.72
N ALA A 59 7.93 -9.24 -12.39
CA ALA A 59 9.15 -9.67 -11.71
C ALA A 59 9.46 -11.14 -11.98
N ALA A 60 8.45 -12.01 -11.84
CA ALA A 60 8.59 -13.45 -12.10
C ALA A 60 8.95 -13.73 -13.56
N ILE A 61 8.26 -13.10 -14.53
CA ILE A 61 8.56 -13.26 -15.97
C ILE A 61 9.95 -12.68 -16.30
N ALA A 62 10.36 -11.59 -15.65
CA ALA A 62 11.70 -11.02 -15.80
C ALA A 62 12.80 -11.86 -15.14
N ARG A 63 12.44 -12.92 -14.40
CA ARG A 63 13.34 -13.82 -13.67
C ARG A 63 14.27 -13.08 -12.72
N VAL A 64 13.74 -12.04 -12.04
CA VAL A 64 14.50 -11.33 -11.01
C VAL A 64 14.71 -12.22 -9.78
N PRO A 65 15.69 -11.92 -8.90
CA PRO A 65 15.92 -12.69 -7.68
C PRO A 65 14.67 -12.81 -6.82
N GLY A 66 14.47 -13.96 -6.15
CA GLY A 66 13.28 -14.24 -5.33
C GLY A 66 12.98 -13.18 -4.27
N ARG A 67 14.03 -12.53 -3.71
CA ARG A 67 13.86 -11.40 -2.81
C ARG A 67 13.10 -10.22 -3.45
N ALA A 68 13.39 -9.91 -4.71
CA ALA A 68 12.70 -8.84 -5.44
C ALA A 68 11.24 -9.22 -5.74
N ILE A 69 10.96 -10.50 -6.04
CA ILE A 69 9.58 -11.02 -6.18
C ILE A 69 8.83 -10.89 -4.85
N GLY A 70 9.47 -11.26 -3.72
CA GLY A 70 8.92 -11.09 -2.38
C GLY A 70 8.58 -9.63 -2.04
N LEU A 71 9.46 -8.68 -2.42
CA LEU A 71 9.19 -7.24 -2.26
C LEU A 71 8.03 -6.76 -3.15
N ALA A 72 7.82 -7.37 -4.31
CA ALA A 72 6.72 -6.99 -5.21
C ALA A 72 5.36 -7.41 -4.67
N ILE A 73 5.25 -8.60 -4.04
CA ILE A 73 3.97 -9.10 -3.49
C ILE A 73 3.69 -8.59 -2.06
N ALA A 74 4.70 -8.20 -1.30
CA ALA A 74 4.55 -7.80 0.10
C ALA A 74 3.55 -6.65 0.33
N PRO A 75 3.44 -5.59 -0.53
CA PRO A 75 2.42 -4.57 -0.39
C PRO A 75 1.00 -5.12 -0.39
N LEU A 76 0.70 -6.15 -1.19
CA LEU A 76 -0.60 -6.82 -1.17
C LEU A 76 -0.89 -7.46 0.19
N GLY A 77 0.07 -8.19 0.75
CA GLY A 77 -0.06 -8.78 2.10
C GLY A 77 -0.30 -7.72 3.18
N LEU A 78 0.44 -6.61 3.11
CA LEU A 78 0.28 -5.50 4.06
C LEU A 78 -1.06 -4.77 3.87
N VAL A 79 -1.63 -4.72 2.65
CA VAL A 79 -3.00 -4.20 2.44
C VAL A 79 -4.04 -5.11 3.11
N VAL A 80 -3.87 -6.44 3.07
CA VAL A 80 -4.74 -7.35 3.85
C VAL A 80 -4.66 -7.03 5.35
N VAL A 81 -3.45 -6.86 5.89
CA VAL A 81 -3.26 -6.42 7.29
C VAL A 81 -3.94 -5.07 7.54
N GLN A 82 -3.87 -4.14 6.60
CA GLN A 82 -4.49 -2.83 6.67
C GLN A 82 -6.01 -2.92 6.84
N VAL A 83 -6.66 -3.79 6.06
CA VAL A 83 -8.11 -4.04 6.16
C VAL A 83 -8.46 -4.69 7.50
N LEU A 84 -7.66 -5.68 7.94
CA LEU A 84 -7.88 -6.35 9.24
C LEU A 84 -7.78 -5.37 10.41
N ILE A 85 -6.84 -4.43 10.40
CA ILE A 85 -6.71 -3.38 11.42
C ILE A 85 -8.01 -2.57 11.50
N ILE A 86 -8.59 -2.16 10.37
CA ILE A 86 -9.85 -1.40 10.35
C ILE A 86 -11.02 -2.24 10.88
N VAL A 87 -11.12 -3.51 10.45
CA VAL A 87 -12.19 -4.41 10.92
C VAL A 87 -12.10 -4.63 12.43
N ILE A 88 -10.90 -4.87 12.95
CA ILE A 88 -10.67 -5.04 14.38
C ILE A 88 -10.99 -3.74 15.13
N GLY A 89 -10.51 -2.59 14.63
CA GLY A 89 -10.78 -1.29 15.25
C GLY A 89 -12.28 -1.00 15.36
N LYS A 90 -13.06 -1.32 14.32
CA LYS A 90 -14.52 -1.21 14.36
C LYS A 90 -15.16 -2.09 15.42
N ALA A 91 -14.65 -3.30 15.63
CA ALA A 91 -15.16 -4.21 16.68
C ALA A 91 -14.93 -3.68 18.12
N PHE A 92 -13.99 -2.75 18.31
CA PHE A 92 -13.71 -2.07 19.58
C PHE A 92 -14.36 -0.68 19.69
N SER A 93 -15.11 -0.23 18.68
CA SER A 93 -15.90 1.00 18.74
C SER A 93 -17.26 0.75 19.40
N ASP A 94 -17.87 1.79 19.97
CA ASP A 94 -19.20 1.74 20.60
C ASP A 94 -20.18 2.57 19.75
N GLY A 95 -20.90 1.90 18.87
CA GLY A 95 -21.74 2.57 17.88
C GLY A 95 -20.90 3.48 16.96
N ASP A 96 -21.26 4.76 16.94
CA ASP A 96 -20.53 5.80 16.16
C ASP A 96 -19.35 6.40 16.94
N ASP A 97 -19.20 6.04 18.21
CA ASP A 97 -18.13 6.57 19.06
C ASP A 97 -16.86 5.72 18.98
N THR A 98 -15.72 6.41 18.91
CA THR A 98 -14.41 5.75 18.88
C THR A 98 -13.84 5.63 20.30
N THR A 99 -13.77 4.40 20.81
CA THR A 99 -13.16 4.15 22.13
C THR A 99 -11.63 4.36 22.11
N PRO A 100 -10.98 4.57 23.27
CA PRO A 100 -9.51 4.64 23.35
C PRO A 100 -8.82 3.42 22.77
N ALA A 101 -9.39 2.21 22.96
CA ALA A 101 -8.84 0.98 22.39
C ALA A 101 -8.92 1.00 20.84
N ALA A 102 -10.05 1.41 20.28
CA ALA A 102 -10.22 1.57 18.83
C ALA A 102 -9.23 2.60 18.26
N LEU A 103 -9.00 3.73 18.96
CA LEU A 103 -8.01 4.73 18.53
C LEU A 103 -6.59 4.17 18.44
N VAL A 104 -6.17 3.36 19.43
CA VAL A 104 -4.85 2.70 19.40
C VAL A 104 -4.76 1.76 18.18
N ILE A 105 -5.80 0.98 17.92
CA ILE A 105 -5.85 0.06 16.79
C ILE A 105 -5.80 0.83 15.46
N TYR A 106 -6.59 1.91 15.31
CA TYR A 106 -6.55 2.76 14.13
C TYR A 106 -5.19 3.45 13.94
N GLY A 107 -4.47 3.76 15.02
CA GLY A 107 -3.08 4.22 14.94
C GLY A 107 -2.15 3.23 14.24
N LEU A 108 -2.35 1.92 14.42
CA LEU A 108 -1.61 0.88 13.72
C LEU A 108 -1.85 0.90 12.19
N HIS A 109 -3.01 1.38 11.74
CA HIS A 109 -3.29 1.60 10.31
C HIS A 109 -2.28 2.57 9.69
N ALA A 110 -1.97 3.68 10.36
CA ALA A 110 -0.97 4.63 9.87
C ALA A 110 0.45 4.01 9.87
N ILE A 111 0.82 3.28 10.93
CA ILE A 111 2.13 2.59 11.01
C ILE A 111 2.28 1.55 9.90
N ASN A 112 1.26 0.73 9.68
CA ASN A 112 1.28 -0.26 8.59
C ASN A 112 1.31 0.43 7.20
N GLY A 113 0.67 1.59 7.05
CA GLY A 113 0.79 2.43 5.85
C GLY A 113 2.23 2.85 5.56
N LEU A 114 2.99 3.26 6.60
CA LEU A 114 4.42 3.55 6.47
C LEU A 114 5.24 2.31 6.09
N ALA A 115 4.88 1.12 6.61
CA ALA A 115 5.52 -0.13 6.21
C ALA A 115 5.27 -0.44 4.72
N ILE A 116 4.04 -0.24 4.21
CA ILE A 116 3.72 -0.36 2.77
C ILE A 116 4.60 0.59 1.95
N MET A 117 4.73 1.86 2.38
CA MET A 117 5.58 2.86 1.73
C MET A 117 7.04 2.42 1.66
N ALA A 118 7.58 1.93 2.78
CA ALA A 118 8.98 1.48 2.87
C ALA A 118 9.25 0.27 1.96
N VAL A 119 8.33 -0.72 1.95
CA VAL A 119 8.44 -1.92 1.12
C VAL A 119 8.30 -1.58 -0.37
N ALA A 120 7.33 -0.74 -0.76
CA ALA A 120 7.18 -0.28 -2.14
C ALA A 120 8.44 0.47 -2.62
N GLY A 121 9.04 1.32 -1.77
CA GLY A 121 10.30 1.99 -2.06
C GLY A 121 11.49 1.03 -2.18
N ALA A 122 11.55 -0.02 -1.36
CA ALA A 122 12.57 -1.06 -1.48
C ALA A 122 12.41 -1.85 -2.79
N ASN A 123 11.16 -2.17 -3.17
CA ASN A 123 10.83 -2.83 -4.43
C ASN A 123 11.27 -1.98 -5.64
N LEU A 124 10.97 -0.68 -5.63
CA LEU A 124 11.39 0.25 -6.70
C LEU A 124 12.92 0.32 -6.82
N ARG A 125 13.64 0.38 -5.70
CA ARG A 125 15.12 0.33 -5.71
C ARG A 125 15.64 -0.97 -6.30
N ALA A 126 15.09 -2.13 -5.91
CA ALA A 126 15.45 -3.42 -6.46
C ALA A 126 15.20 -3.49 -7.98
N ALA A 127 14.06 -2.99 -8.45
CA ALA A 127 13.73 -2.94 -9.88
C ALA A 127 14.70 -2.05 -10.67
N ARG A 128 15.11 -0.91 -10.10
CA ARG A 128 16.11 -0.01 -10.71
C ARG A 128 17.48 -0.69 -10.82
N GLN A 129 17.92 -1.41 -9.80
CA GLN A 129 19.18 -2.17 -9.82
C GLN A 129 19.18 -3.24 -10.93
N GLN A 130 18.06 -3.94 -11.14
CA GLN A 130 17.91 -4.91 -12.22
C GLN A 130 18.03 -4.27 -13.61
N LEU A 131 17.57 -3.02 -13.79
CA LEU A 131 17.72 -2.29 -15.05
C LEU A 131 19.13 -1.86 -15.31
N SER A 132 19.88 -1.43 -14.29
CA SER A 132 21.24 -0.91 -14.43
C SER A 132 22.31 -2.00 -14.52
N GLY A 133 21.94 -3.29 -14.30
CA GLY A 133 22.91 -4.39 -14.24
C GLY A 133 23.85 -4.29 -13.03
N ALA A 134 23.55 -3.42 -12.06
CA ALA A 134 24.38 -3.27 -10.86
C ALA A 134 24.23 -4.52 -9.96
N PRO A 135 25.32 -5.03 -9.35
CA PRO A 135 25.24 -6.13 -8.40
C PRO A 135 24.34 -5.73 -7.21
N ALA A 136 23.52 -6.71 -6.75
CA ALA A 136 22.58 -6.55 -5.65
C ALA A 136 23.29 -6.58 -4.28
#